data_a39ceb1ae5ed8f84dd07076f7c410764
#
_entry.id   a39ceb1ae5ed8f84dd07076f7c410764
#
_cell.length_a   1.000
_cell.length_b   1.000
_cell.length_c   1.000
_cell.angle_alpha   90.00
_cell.angle_beta   90.00
_cell.angle_gamma   90.00
#
_symmetry.space_group_name_H-M   'P 1'
#
loop_
_entity.id
_entity.type
_entity.pdbx_description
1 polymer ?
#
loop_
_entity_poly.entity_id
_entity_poly.type
_entity_poly.pdbx_seq_one_letter_code
_entity_poly.pdbx_strand_id
1 'polypeptide(L)'
;KNRIDIDLNRFNEASEADAKESLVITIFIPVKYIGKIELSVNARTLNITDIENEHIEVNGKISEVTLQGNKSEIEIDSNLDMQISVLSHEGALEINQLSATSRLTIPADYRFRSTKKGIATHIYYERQGKKVDDFSDAEADNYIELNGIKSELVIVEAEV
;
A
#
# COMPACT_ATOMS: atom_id res chain seq x y z
N LYS A 1 10.76 -23.15 -3.30
CA LYS A 1 10.34 -21.73 -3.33
C LYS A 1 8.83 -21.70 -3.17
N ASN A 2 8.35 -21.20 -2.07
CA ASN A 2 6.91 -21.03 -1.83
C ASN A 2 6.53 -19.62 -2.29
N ARG A 3 5.93 -19.53 -3.48
CA ARG A 3 5.39 -18.29 -4.03
C ARG A 3 4.02 -18.57 -4.64
N ILE A 4 3.08 -17.68 -4.39
CA ILE A 4 1.76 -17.65 -5.03
C ILE A 4 1.73 -16.45 -5.97
N ASP A 5 1.46 -16.69 -7.23
CA ASP A 5 1.28 -15.66 -8.25
C ASP A 5 -0.20 -15.59 -8.61
N ILE A 6 -0.78 -14.39 -8.50
CA ILE A 6 -2.18 -14.11 -8.79
C ILE A 6 -2.24 -13.02 -9.85
N ASP A 7 -2.73 -13.37 -11.04
CA ASP A 7 -2.89 -12.43 -12.14
C ASP A 7 -4.38 -12.22 -12.45
N LEU A 8 -4.87 -11.02 -12.15
CA LEU A 8 -6.25 -10.61 -12.37
C LEU A 8 -6.41 -9.61 -13.53
N ASN A 9 -5.36 -9.36 -14.29
CA ASN A 9 -5.40 -8.38 -15.38
C ASN A 9 -6.39 -8.73 -16.49
N ARG A 10 -6.70 -10.00 -16.66
CA ARG A 10 -7.68 -10.47 -17.67
C ARG A 10 -9.12 -10.04 -17.37
N PHE A 11 -9.44 -9.70 -16.14
CA PHE A 11 -10.77 -9.20 -15.76
C PHE A 11 -11.01 -7.75 -16.20
N ASN A 12 -9.99 -7.03 -16.64
CA ASN A 12 -10.12 -5.66 -17.15
C ASN A 12 -10.58 -5.58 -18.60
N GLU A 13 -10.64 -6.71 -19.30
CA GLU A 13 -11.16 -6.81 -20.68
C GLU A 13 -12.68 -7.02 -20.71
N ALA A 14 -13.35 -6.96 -19.54
CA ALA A 14 -14.80 -6.99 -19.49
C ALA A 14 -15.40 -5.82 -20.30
N SER A 15 -16.43 -6.09 -21.08
CA SER A 15 -17.07 -5.11 -21.95
C SER A 15 -17.63 -3.93 -21.16
N GLU A 16 -17.76 -2.74 -21.81
CA GLU A 16 -18.38 -1.57 -21.17
C GLU A 16 -19.77 -1.84 -20.59
N ALA A 17 -20.46 -2.88 -21.05
CA ALA A 17 -21.75 -3.33 -20.51
C ALA A 17 -21.61 -3.93 -19.10
N ASP A 18 -20.48 -4.57 -18.79
CA ASP A 18 -20.21 -5.20 -17.49
C ASP A 18 -19.66 -4.18 -16.47
N ALA A 19 -19.23 -3.01 -16.92
CA ALA A 19 -18.69 -1.94 -16.07
C ALA A 19 -19.73 -1.29 -15.12
N LYS A 20 -20.99 -1.65 -15.23
CA LYS A 20 -22.05 -1.14 -14.34
C LYS A 20 -22.21 -1.96 -13.04
N GLU A 21 -21.68 -3.15 -12.99
CA GLU A 21 -21.68 -3.98 -11.80
C GLU A 21 -20.27 -4.00 -11.20
N SER A 22 -20.15 -3.72 -9.91
CA SER A 22 -18.88 -3.80 -9.21
C SER A 22 -18.46 -5.26 -9.06
N LEU A 23 -17.40 -5.67 -9.75
CA LEU A 23 -16.80 -6.98 -9.53
C LEU A 23 -16.01 -6.95 -8.22
N VAL A 24 -16.37 -7.85 -7.30
CA VAL A 24 -15.63 -8.10 -6.06
C VAL A 24 -14.96 -9.46 -6.16
N ILE A 25 -13.63 -9.49 -6.00
CA ILE A 25 -12.86 -10.72 -5.97
C ILE A 25 -12.28 -10.86 -4.56
N THR A 26 -12.57 -11.97 -3.90
CA THR A 26 -12.01 -12.31 -2.59
C THR A 26 -11.09 -13.51 -2.73
N ILE A 27 -9.86 -13.36 -2.24
CA ILE A 27 -8.84 -14.40 -2.27
C ILE A 27 -8.50 -14.76 -0.83
N PHE A 28 -8.66 -16.02 -0.48
CA PHE A 28 -8.32 -16.55 0.82
C PHE A 28 -6.94 -17.20 0.78
N ILE A 29 -6.03 -16.69 1.57
CA ILE A 29 -4.67 -17.25 1.73
C ILE A 29 -4.69 -18.14 2.99
N PRO A 30 -4.23 -19.40 2.90
CA PRO A 30 -4.15 -20.26 4.08
C PRO A 30 -3.25 -19.65 5.16
N VAL A 31 -3.68 -19.65 6.42
CA VAL A 31 -2.91 -19.11 7.58
C VAL A 31 -1.51 -19.73 7.70
N LYS A 32 -1.33 -20.95 7.26
CA LYS A 32 -0.02 -21.64 7.27
C LYS A 32 0.92 -21.21 6.15
N TYR A 33 0.44 -20.39 5.21
CA TYR A 33 1.26 -19.93 4.10
C TYR A 33 2.11 -18.74 4.54
N ILE A 34 3.41 -18.97 4.61
CA ILE A 34 4.40 -17.96 5.03
C ILE A 34 5.28 -17.45 3.90
N GLY A 35 5.07 -17.90 2.67
CA GLY A 35 5.88 -17.55 1.50
C GLY A 35 5.53 -16.20 0.88
N LYS A 36 6.03 -15.97 -0.31
CA LYS A 36 5.78 -14.74 -1.07
C LYS A 36 4.47 -14.80 -1.85
N ILE A 37 3.75 -13.69 -1.90
CA ILE A 37 2.55 -13.50 -2.71
C ILE A 37 2.86 -12.38 -3.71
N GLU A 38 2.61 -12.64 -4.98
CA GLU A 38 2.63 -11.61 -6.02
C GLU A 38 1.23 -11.50 -6.63
N LEU A 39 0.70 -10.28 -6.63
CA LEU A 39 -0.62 -9.95 -7.13
C LEU A 39 -0.49 -8.91 -8.24
N SER A 40 -0.93 -9.28 -9.43
CA SER A 40 -1.06 -8.36 -10.56
C SER A 40 -2.54 -8.03 -10.78
N VAL A 41 -2.92 -6.78 -10.53
CA VAL A 41 -4.33 -6.36 -10.55
C VAL A 41 -4.47 -4.90 -10.97
N ASN A 42 -5.52 -4.60 -11.74
CA ASN A 42 -6.03 -3.26 -11.88
C ASN A 42 -7.38 -3.19 -11.16
N ALA A 43 -7.42 -2.46 -10.07
CA ALA A 43 -8.59 -2.36 -9.22
C ALA A 43 -8.73 -0.96 -8.64
N ARG A 44 -9.96 -0.50 -8.45
CA ARG A 44 -10.18 0.75 -7.72
C ARG A 44 -9.73 0.60 -6.28
N THR A 45 -10.14 -0.49 -5.62
CA THR A 45 -9.92 -0.73 -4.19
C THR A 45 -9.25 -2.07 -3.98
N LEU A 46 -8.21 -2.08 -3.16
CA LEU A 46 -7.51 -3.26 -2.67
C LEU A 46 -7.54 -3.28 -1.14
N ASN A 47 -8.04 -4.37 -0.57
CA ASN A 47 -7.99 -4.61 0.87
C ASN A 47 -7.09 -5.81 1.15
N ILE A 48 -6.09 -5.65 2.02
CA ILE A 48 -5.22 -6.72 2.51
C ILE A 48 -5.47 -6.85 4.01
N THR A 49 -6.00 -7.99 4.42
CA THR A 49 -6.46 -8.18 5.79
C THR A 49 -5.96 -9.48 6.39
N ASP A 50 -5.42 -9.40 7.60
CA ASP A 50 -5.02 -10.54 8.43
C ASP A 50 -4.06 -11.52 7.74
N ILE A 51 -3.10 -11.00 6.97
CA ILE A 51 -2.08 -11.80 6.30
C ILE A 51 -0.78 -11.77 7.13
N GLU A 52 -0.28 -12.95 7.44
CA GLU A 52 1.01 -13.15 8.09
C GLU A 52 1.92 -13.98 7.18
N ASN A 53 2.76 -13.34 6.38
CA ASN A 53 3.69 -13.99 5.47
C ASN A 53 4.97 -13.17 5.30
N GLU A 54 5.92 -13.70 4.53
CA GLU A 54 7.20 -13.01 4.33
C GLU A 54 7.03 -11.70 3.55
N HIS A 55 6.35 -11.75 2.41
CA HIS A 55 6.29 -10.62 1.48
C HIS A 55 5.04 -10.68 0.58
N ILE A 56 4.43 -9.52 0.37
CA ILE A 56 3.35 -9.32 -0.60
C ILE A 56 3.80 -8.24 -1.57
N GLU A 57 3.86 -8.57 -2.85
CA GLU A 57 4.10 -7.61 -3.93
C GLU A 57 2.82 -7.43 -4.75
N VAL A 58 2.41 -6.18 -4.91
CA VAL A 58 1.21 -5.81 -5.65
C VAL A 58 1.59 -4.88 -6.80
N ASN A 59 1.27 -5.29 -8.01
CA ASN A 59 1.55 -4.54 -9.23
C ASN A 59 0.25 -4.18 -9.96
N GLY A 60 0.06 -2.92 -10.31
CA GLY A 60 -1.06 -2.53 -11.15
C GLY A 60 -1.57 -1.11 -10.93
N LYS A 61 -2.73 -0.81 -11.50
CA LYS A 61 -3.41 0.47 -11.33
C LYS A 61 -4.39 0.37 -10.18
N ILE A 62 -3.99 0.93 -9.02
CA ILE A 62 -4.77 0.86 -7.78
C ILE A 62 -4.92 2.27 -7.24
N SER A 63 -6.13 2.67 -6.85
CA SER A 63 -6.43 4.01 -6.34
C SER A 63 -6.61 4.05 -4.83
N GLU A 64 -7.17 3.00 -4.24
CA GLU A 64 -7.48 2.93 -2.82
C GLU A 64 -6.94 1.62 -2.22
N VAL A 65 -6.20 1.72 -1.12
CA VAL A 65 -5.63 0.55 -0.43
C VAL A 65 -5.97 0.63 1.06
N THR A 66 -6.42 -0.47 1.63
CA THR A 66 -6.60 -0.60 3.08
C THR A 66 -5.80 -1.79 3.60
N LEU A 67 -5.01 -1.54 4.64
CA LEU A 67 -4.18 -2.53 5.32
C LEU A 67 -4.68 -2.72 6.75
N GLN A 68 -5.07 -3.95 7.10
CA GLN A 68 -5.59 -4.28 8.42
C GLN A 68 -5.06 -5.62 8.92
N GLY A 69 -4.51 -5.63 10.12
CA GLY A 69 -4.10 -6.86 10.81
C GLY A 69 -2.95 -7.62 10.15
N ASN A 70 -2.17 -6.97 9.29
CA ASN A 70 -1.11 -7.65 8.55
C ASN A 70 0.21 -7.65 9.31
N LYS A 71 0.96 -8.76 9.18
CA LYS A 71 2.36 -8.91 9.61
C LYS A 71 3.16 -9.41 8.42
N SER A 72 3.68 -8.49 7.63
CA SER A 72 4.28 -8.80 6.34
C SER A 72 5.06 -7.60 5.82
N GLU A 73 6.02 -7.83 4.93
CA GLU A 73 6.49 -6.78 4.05
C GLU A 73 5.48 -6.63 2.90
N ILE A 74 5.00 -5.43 2.68
CA ILE A 74 4.05 -5.12 1.60
C ILE A 74 4.68 -4.11 0.66
N GLU A 75 4.81 -4.49 -0.61
CA GLU A 75 5.30 -3.64 -1.69
C GLU A 75 4.15 -3.35 -2.67
N ILE A 76 3.94 -2.08 -2.99
CA ILE A 76 2.89 -1.64 -3.90
C ILE A 76 3.51 -0.83 -5.03
N ASP A 77 3.41 -1.36 -6.24
CA ASP A 77 3.83 -0.71 -7.48
C ASP A 77 2.61 -0.16 -8.22
N SER A 78 2.41 1.14 -8.14
CA SER A 78 1.31 1.81 -8.83
C SER A 78 1.68 3.23 -9.23
N ASN A 79 1.38 3.62 -10.46
CA ASN A 79 1.63 4.96 -10.98
C ASN A 79 0.38 5.86 -10.91
N LEU A 80 -0.57 5.52 -10.07
CA LEU A 80 -1.73 6.36 -9.76
C LEU A 80 -1.51 7.08 -8.43
N ASP A 81 -2.20 8.21 -8.28
CA ASP A 81 -2.35 8.86 -6.98
C ASP A 81 -3.19 7.94 -6.07
N MET A 82 -2.56 7.35 -5.06
CA MET A 82 -3.24 6.40 -4.18
C MET A 82 -3.70 7.06 -2.88
N GLN A 83 -4.84 6.58 -2.36
CA GLN A 83 -5.28 6.79 -0.99
C GLN A 83 -5.04 5.48 -0.22
N ILE A 84 -4.06 5.48 0.66
CA ILE A 84 -3.67 4.30 1.44
C ILE A 84 -4.09 4.52 2.89
N SER A 85 -4.82 3.59 3.46
CA SER A 85 -5.22 3.60 4.86
C SER A 85 -4.60 2.42 5.59
N VAL A 86 -3.78 2.70 6.57
CA VAL A 86 -3.27 1.71 7.53
C VAL A 86 -4.17 1.74 8.75
N LEU A 87 -4.94 0.68 8.98
CA LEU A 87 -5.71 0.49 10.20
C LEU A 87 -4.88 -0.22 11.26
N SER A 88 -4.16 -1.26 10.84
CA SER A 88 -3.12 -1.94 11.62
C SER A 88 -2.20 -2.72 10.70
N HIS A 89 -0.91 -2.56 10.84
CA HIS A 89 0.10 -3.24 10.04
C HIS A 89 1.43 -3.29 10.81
N GLU A 90 2.05 -4.45 10.84
CA GLU A 90 3.40 -4.66 11.37
C GLU A 90 4.32 -5.06 10.21
N GLY A 91 5.43 -4.35 10.04
CA GLY A 91 6.44 -4.62 9.02
C GLY A 91 6.71 -3.44 8.11
N ALA A 92 7.28 -3.72 6.94
CA ALA A 92 7.60 -2.72 5.94
C ALA A 92 6.42 -2.46 5.00
N LEU A 93 6.23 -1.20 4.64
CA LEU A 93 5.37 -0.76 3.54
C LEU A 93 6.24 0.00 2.55
N GLU A 94 6.45 -0.58 1.38
CA GLU A 94 7.19 0.02 0.28
C GLU A 94 6.22 0.48 -0.82
N ILE A 95 6.35 1.72 -1.23
CA ILE A 95 5.52 2.33 -2.27
C ILE A 95 6.44 2.74 -3.41
N ASN A 96 6.23 2.13 -4.57
CA ASN A 96 6.94 2.40 -5.80
C ASN A 96 6.01 3.12 -6.77
N GLN A 97 6.35 4.37 -7.14
CA GLN A 97 5.50 5.16 -8.02
C GLN A 97 6.27 6.13 -8.90
N LEU A 98 5.69 6.46 -10.03
CA LEU A 98 6.23 7.37 -11.03
C LEU A 98 5.22 8.49 -11.29
N SER A 99 5.67 9.74 -11.10
CA SER A 99 4.88 10.95 -11.35
C SER A 99 3.50 10.93 -10.66
N ALA A 100 3.47 10.51 -9.40
CA ALA A 100 2.26 10.39 -8.61
C ALA A 100 2.40 11.03 -7.24
N THR A 101 1.27 11.46 -6.69
CA THR A 101 1.15 11.97 -5.32
C THR A 101 0.17 11.10 -4.55
N SER A 102 0.66 10.32 -3.61
CA SER A 102 -0.16 9.43 -2.79
C SER A 102 -0.33 9.98 -1.37
N ARG A 103 -1.41 9.58 -0.72
CA ARG A 103 -1.73 9.94 0.65
C ARG A 103 -1.82 8.67 1.49
N LEU A 104 -1.07 8.64 2.58
CA LEU A 104 -1.03 7.53 3.52
C LEU A 104 -1.59 7.98 4.86
N THR A 105 -2.73 7.44 5.25
CA THR A 105 -3.33 7.68 6.57
C THR A 105 -2.93 6.58 7.53
N ILE A 106 -2.40 6.96 8.68
CA ILE A 106 -1.94 6.06 9.75
C ILE A 106 -2.64 6.37 11.07
N PRO A 107 -2.79 5.39 11.98
CA PRO A 107 -3.26 5.67 13.35
C PRO A 107 -2.33 6.64 14.09
N ALA A 108 -2.88 7.41 15.01
CA ALA A 108 -2.12 8.41 15.79
C ALA A 108 -1.00 7.82 16.66
N ASP A 109 -1.11 6.55 17.04
CA ASP A 109 -0.13 5.80 17.82
C ASP A 109 0.80 4.90 16.97
N TYR A 110 0.68 4.98 15.65
CA TYR A 110 1.50 4.17 14.75
C TYR A 110 2.94 4.68 14.70
N ARG A 111 3.86 3.90 15.25
CA ARG A 111 5.29 4.20 15.21
C ARG A 111 5.93 3.61 13.97
N PHE A 112 6.70 4.41 13.24
CA PHE A 112 7.36 3.98 12.00
C PHE A 112 8.63 4.78 11.74
N ARG A 113 9.56 4.16 11.03
CA ARG A 113 10.66 4.84 10.34
C ARG A 113 10.23 5.17 8.93
N SER A 114 10.76 6.24 8.35
CA SER A 114 10.51 6.56 6.95
C SER A 114 11.79 6.87 6.19
N THR A 115 11.81 6.51 4.90
CA THR A 115 12.87 6.88 3.96
C THR A 115 12.31 7.07 2.57
N LYS A 116 13.06 7.78 1.76
CA LYS A 116 12.74 8.01 0.35
C LYS A 116 13.95 7.79 -0.53
N LYS A 117 13.74 7.29 -1.74
CA LYS A 117 14.76 7.08 -2.77
C LYS A 117 14.25 7.56 -4.12
N GLY A 118 15.15 8.08 -4.93
CA GLY A 118 14.84 8.49 -6.30
C GLY A 118 14.97 10.00 -6.54
N ILE A 119 14.60 10.42 -7.75
CA ILE A 119 14.77 11.79 -8.24
C ILE A 119 13.47 12.57 -8.03
N ALA A 120 13.56 13.77 -7.44
CA ALA A 120 12.41 14.62 -7.13
C ALA A 120 11.32 13.86 -6.36
N THR A 121 11.75 13.10 -5.34
CA THR A 121 10.90 12.26 -4.50
C THR A 121 10.85 12.86 -3.10
N HIS A 122 9.64 13.06 -2.57
CA HIS A 122 9.42 13.78 -1.32
C HIS A 122 8.41 13.06 -0.44
N ILE A 123 8.66 13.07 0.90
CA ILE A 123 7.70 12.68 1.93
C ILE A 123 7.34 13.93 2.73
N TYR A 124 6.06 14.17 2.90
CA TYR A 124 5.50 15.24 3.72
C TYR A 124 4.65 14.65 4.85
N TYR A 125 4.53 15.39 5.94
CA TYR A 125 3.81 14.97 7.13
C TYR A 125 2.70 15.96 7.46
N GLU A 126 1.53 15.45 7.76
CA GLU A 126 0.38 16.25 8.20
C GLU A 126 -0.22 15.70 9.49
N ARG A 127 -0.53 16.59 10.43
CA ARG A 127 -1.23 16.30 11.67
C ARG A 127 -2.35 17.32 11.85
N GLN A 128 -3.58 16.85 12.03
CA GLN A 128 -4.77 17.70 12.15
C GLN A 128 -4.91 18.71 10.99
N GLY A 129 -4.70 18.25 9.75
CA GLY A 129 -4.82 19.07 8.55
C GLY A 129 -3.74 20.12 8.35
N LYS A 130 -2.67 20.11 9.16
CA LYS A 130 -1.55 21.03 9.06
C LYS A 130 -0.27 20.30 8.73
N LYS A 131 0.52 20.88 7.82
CA LYS A 131 1.89 20.41 7.59
C LYS A 131 2.70 20.56 8.88
N VAL A 132 3.43 19.50 9.21
CA VAL A 132 4.36 19.47 10.34
C VAL A 132 5.72 19.01 9.85
N ASP A 133 6.74 19.19 10.70
CA ASP A 133 8.03 18.57 10.50
C ASP A 133 7.90 17.04 10.57
N ASP A 134 8.99 16.33 10.29
CA ASP A 134 9.02 14.88 10.35
C ASP A 134 8.58 14.36 11.74
N PHE A 135 7.61 13.44 11.76
CA PHE A 135 7.17 12.73 12.96
C PHE A 135 7.45 11.22 12.90
N SER A 136 8.34 10.78 12.01
CA SER A 136 8.85 9.41 12.02
C SER A 136 9.71 9.15 13.26
N ASP A 137 9.85 7.89 13.62
CA ASP A 137 10.61 7.43 14.79
C ASP A 137 11.72 6.48 14.32
N ALA A 138 12.96 6.91 14.42
CA ALA A 138 14.12 6.15 13.96
C ALA A 138 14.29 4.78 14.66
N GLU A 139 13.71 4.60 15.83
CA GLU A 139 13.78 3.36 16.63
C GLU A 139 12.55 2.44 16.43
N ALA A 140 11.64 2.81 15.53
CA ALA A 140 10.46 2.00 15.26
C ALA A 140 10.78 0.76 14.42
N ASP A 141 10.05 -0.32 14.67
CA ASP A 141 10.17 -1.57 13.90
C ASP A 141 9.46 -1.46 12.54
N ASN A 142 8.34 -0.75 12.47
CA ASN A 142 7.65 -0.52 11.20
C ASN A 142 8.43 0.45 10.31
N TYR A 143 8.32 0.23 9.01
CA TYR A 143 9.10 0.97 8.03
C TYR A 143 8.26 1.38 6.83
N ILE A 144 8.33 2.66 6.44
CA ILE A 144 7.67 3.19 5.26
C ILE A 144 8.75 3.70 4.31
N GLU A 145 8.78 3.14 3.09
CA GLU A 145 9.70 3.55 2.05
C GLU A 145 8.95 4.05 0.82
N LEU A 146 9.34 5.21 0.32
CA LEU A 146 8.87 5.75 -0.95
C LEU A 146 10.02 5.70 -1.97
N ASN A 147 9.83 4.96 -3.05
CA ASN A 147 10.73 4.93 -4.19
C ASN A 147 10.04 5.53 -5.41
N GLY A 148 10.73 6.44 -6.11
CA GLY A 148 10.08 7.01 -7.27
C GLY A 148 10.85 8.07 -8.03
N ILE A 149 10.20 8.58 -9.07
CA ILE A 149 10.65 9.73 -9.84
C ILE A 149 9.49 10.71 -9.89
N LYS A 150 9.71 11.98 -9.52
CA LYS A 150 8.68 13.02 -9.39
C LYS A 150 7.49 12.52 -8.57
N SER A 151 7.79 11.96 -7.42
CA SER A 151 6.84 11.24 -6.58
C SER A 151 6.73 11.90 -5.21
N GLU A 152 5.52 11.98 -4.70
CA GLU A 152 5.22 12.54 -3.39
C GLU A 152 4.36 11.57 -2.57
N LEU A 153 4.66 11.47 -1.28
CA LEU A 153 3.86 10.78 -0.30
C LEU A 153 3.54 11.73 0.84
N VAL A 154 2.25 11.94 1.10
CA VAL A 154 1.80 12.72 2.26
C VAL A 154 1.36 11.73 3.34
N ILE A 155 2.09 11.67 4.45
CA ILE A 155 1.75 10.82 5.59
C ILE A 155 0.89 11.64 6.56
N VAL A 156 -0.30 11.14 6.87
CA VAL A 156 -1.33 11.81 7.66
C VAL A 156 -1.70 10.98 8.87
N GLU A 157 -1.63 11.58 10.04
CA GLU A 157 -2.20 11.00 11.26
C GLU A 157 -3.72 11.06 11.21
N ALA A 158 -4.39 9.91 11.40
CA ALA A 158 -5.85 9.88 11.51
C ALA A 158 -6.34 10.75 12.67
N GLU A 159 -7.42 11.46 12.46
CA GLU A 159 -8.11 12.17 13.54
C GLU A 159 -8.70 11.15 14.54
N VAL A 160 -8.50 11.42 15.80
CA VAL A 160 -9.04 10.61 16.91
C VAL A 160 -10.53 10.93 17.12
#